data_86a37dcaf9fb278fbb14d3c82456dbfa
#
_entry.id   86a37dcaf9fb278fbb14d3c82456dbfa
#
_cell.length_a   1.000
_cell.length_b   1.000
_cell.length_c   1.000
_cell.angle_alpha   90.00
_cell.angle_beta   90.00
_cell.angle_gamma   90.00
#
_symmetry.space_group_name_H-M   'P 1'
#
loop_
_entity.id
_entity.type
_entity.pdbx_description
1 polymer ?
#
loop_
_entity_poly.entity_id
_entity_poly.type
_entity_poly.pdbx_seq_one_letter_code
_entity_poly.pdbx_strand_id
1 'polypeptide(L)'
;LKKNEINLVLGDVRLPEGNGISLLEWMMRSNVEVPFIVMTDYACITDAVRAIKLGAKDYLQKPVHQEQLIELVHSMLKQPVIVRKECSFVERTSEAARKSASLARRVAPSDLSVMIFGSSGSGKEVIAQMIHRYSDRRDKPFVAVNCGSIPNDLQASEFFGVVKGAFTGAVADRKGHFETANGGTLFLDEVGNMPYSMQILLLRVLQEKEFNPVGSDKVKHTDVRIISATNEDMKKAVEEGRFREDLYYRLAELEIVQPPLKDCKDDILPLAEFFRREHSCRIRVKNEGFTEEAKA
;
A
#
# COMPACT_ATOMS: atom_id res chain seq x y z
N LEU A 1 -15.81 -7.27 25.24
CA LEU A 1 -14.98 -6.06 25.07
C LEU A 1 -13.88 -5.95 26.13
N LYS A 2 -14.13 -6.29 27.40
CA LYS A 2 -13.11 -6.15 28.48
C LYS A 2 -12.09 -7.31 28.59
N LYS A 3 -12.29 -8.43 27.89
CA LYS A 3 -11.41 -9.63 27.98
C LYS A 3 -10.58 -9.91 26.74
N ASN A 4 -10.89 -9.28 25.59
CA ASN A 4 -10.21 -9.51 24.32
C ASN A 4 -9.86 -8.17 23.68
N GLU A 5 -8.76 -8.10 22.95
CA GLU A 5 -8.40 -6.94 22.11
C GLU A 5 -9.32 -6.93 20.89
N ILE A 6 -10.29 -6.01 20.92
CA ILE A 6 -11.25 -5.81 19.82
C ILE A 6 -10.90 -4.50 19.15
N ASN A 7 -10.63 -4.56 17.85
CA ASN A 7 -10.20 -3.40 17.05
C ASN A 7 -11.33 -2.79 16.22
N LEU A 8 -12.46 -3.49 16.06
CA LEU A 8 -13.63 -3.03 15.33
C LEU A 8 -14.85 -3.81 15.80
N VAL A 9 -16.01 -3.13 15.89
CA VAL A 9 -17.31 -3.76 16.15
C VAL A 9 -18.21 -3.56 14.94
N LEU A 10 -18.76 -4.66 14.42
CA LEU A 10 -19.84 -4.67 13.44
C LEU A 10 -21.13 -5.03 14.18
N GLY A 11 -22.06 -4.11 14.26
CA GLY A 11 -23.33 -4.30 14.96
C GLY A 11 -24.53 -4.20 14.05
N ASP A 12 -25.43 -5.20 14.08
CA ASP A 12 -26.72 -5.11 13.42
C ASP A 12 -27.68 -4.23 14.25
N VAL A 13 -28.43 -3.37 13.57
CA VAL A 13 -29.49 -2.57 14.23
C VAL A 13 -30.54 -3.50 14.90
N ARG A 14 -30.90 -4.60 14.26
CA ARG A 14 -31.89 -5.55 14.75
C ARG A 14 -31.22 -6.89 15.13
N LEU A 15 -31.09 -7.11 16.41
CA LEU A 15 -30.65 -8.39 16.98
C LEU A 15 -31.85 -9.12 17.60
N PRO A 16 -31.88 -10.47 17.62
CA PRO A 16 -32.97 -11.26 18.22
C PRO A 16 -33.25 -10.92 19.69
N GLU A 17 -32.21 -10.54 20.44
CA GLU A 17 -32.27 -10.25 21.87
C GLU A 17 -31.75 -8.83 22.20
N GLY A 18 -31.89 -7.85 21.27
CA GLY A 18 -31.40 -6.51 21.55
C GLY A 18 -31.33 -5.58 20.33
N ASN A 19 -30.65 -4.47 20.51
CA ASN A 19 -30.46 -3.48 19.46
C ASN A 19 -28.98 -3.05 19.43
N GLY A 20 -28.34 -3.12 18.26
CA GLY A 20 -26.95 -2.68 18.08
C GLY A 20 -26.71 -1.22 18.45
N ILE A 21 -27.76 -0.36 18.34
CA ILE A 21 -27.68 1.04 18.76
C ILE A 21 -27.54 1.13 20.29
N SER A 22 -28.20 0.27 21.05
CA SER A 22 -28.07 0.21 22.52
C SER A 22 -26.64 -0.21 22.94
N LEU A 23 -26.03 -1.10 22.18
CA LEU A 23 -24.62 -1.48 22.40
C LEU A 23 -23.69 -0.29 22.14
N LEU A 24 -23.92 0.48 21.08
CA LEU A 24 -23.18 1.70 20.77
C LEU A 24 -23.34 2.75 21.88
N GLU A 25 -24.56 2.99 22.35
CA GLU A 25 -24.83 3.90 23.46
C GLU A 25 -24.08 3.49 24.74
N TRP A 26 -24.07 2.18 25.05
CA TRP A 26 -23.32 1.66 26.16
C TRP A 26 -21.80 1.84 25.98
N MET A 27 -21.26 1.61 24.79
CA MET A 27 -19.85 1.83 24.48
C MET A 27 -19.46 3.29 24.70
N MET A 28 -20.27 4.23 24.22
CA MET A 28 -20.04 5.67 24.41
C MET A 28 -20.05 6.06 25.88
N ARG A 29 -21.04 5.59 26.66
CA ARG A 29 -21.13 5.85 28.11
C ARG A 29 -19.99 5.23 28.92
N SER A 30 -19.45 4.10 28.43
CA SER A 30 -18.34 3.37 29.05
C SER A 30 -16.96 3.84 28.58
N ASN A 31 -16.89 4.89 27.76
CA ASN A 31 -15.66 5.44 27.18
C ASN A 31 -14.81 4.39 26.45
N VAL A 32 -15.48 3.51 25.67
CA VAL A 32 -14.84 2.47 24.87
C VAL A 32 -14.54 3.03 23.50
N GLU A 33 -13.28 3.33 23.21
CA GLU A 33 -12.81 3.95 21.94
C GLU A 33 -12.58 2.91 20.82
N VAL A 34 -13.50 1.97 20.62
CA VAL A 34 -13.42 1.02 19.52
C VAL A 34 -14.34 1.49 18.39
N PRO A 35 -13.86 1.57 17.13
CA PRO A 35 -14.71 1.93 15.99
C PRO A 35 -15.92 1.00 15.89
N PHE A 36 -17.10 1.59 15.65
CA PHE A 36 -18.35 0.86 15.50
C PHE A 36 -18.96 1.14 14.12
N ILE A 37 -19.25 0.09 13.37
CA ILE A 37 -19.99 0.15 12.10
C ILE A 37 -21.36 -0.49 12.32
N VAL A 38 -22.39 0.20 11.90
CA VAL A 38 -23.77 -0.29 12.00
C VAL A 38 -24.19 -0.99 10.71
N MET A 39 -24.75 -2.19 10.82
CA MET A 39 -25.39 -2.87 9.68
C MET A 39 -26.91 -2.71 9.79
N THR A 40 -27.58 -2.39 8.68
CA THR A 40 -29.04 -2.16 8.67
C THR A 40 -29.70 -2.81 7.46
N ASP A 41 -30.89 -3.34 7.65
CA ASP A 41 -31.77 -3.79 6.57
C ASP A 41 -32.41 -2.58 5.85
N TYR A 42 -33.04 -2.86 4.71
CA TYR A 42 -33.69 -1.86 3.86
C TYR A 42 -34.59 -0.91 4.66
N ALA A 43 -34.42 0.40 4.41
CA ALA A 43 -35.37 1.48 4.74
C ALA A 43 -35.25 2.21 6.10
N CYS A 44 -34.24 2.01 6.92
CA CYS A 44 -34.09 2.83 8.13
C CYS A 44 -32.91 3.84 8.04
N ILE A 45 -33.00 4.76 7.10
CA ILE A 45 -32.07 5.92 7.03
C ILE A 45 -32.07 6.69 8.36
N THR A 46 -33.20 6.75 9.04
CA THR A 46 -33.34 7.36 10.37
C THR A 46 -32.48 6.68 11.43
N ASP A 47 -32.37 5.36 11.43
CA ASP A 47 -31.56 4.60 12.39
C ASP A 47 -30.05 4.73 12.06
N ALA A 48 -29.68 4.76 10.78
CA ALA A 48 -28.32 5.03 10.35
C ALA A 48 -27.86 6.45 10.77
N VAL A 49 -28.68 7.46 10.52
CA VAL A 49 -28.41 8.85 10.94
C VAL A 49 -28.34 8.95 12.47
N ARG A 50 -29.20 8.24 13.21
CA ARG A 50 -29.16 8.19 14.68
C ARG A 50 -27.85 7.54 15.15
N ALA A 51 -27.43 6.44 14.55
CA ALA A 51 -26.19 5.75 14.91
C ALA A 51 -24.96 6.63 14.68
N ILE A 52 -24.89 7.34 13.55
CA ILE A 52 -23.79 8.29 13.27
C ILE A 52 -23.77 9.42 14.32
N LYS A 53 -24.92 9.99 14.67
CA LYS A 53 -25.02 11.02 15.72
C LYS A 53 -24.60 10.50 17.12
N LEU A 54 -24.75 9.21 17.37
CA LEU A 54 -24.34 8.56 18.60
C LEU A 54 -22.87 8.15 18.61
N GLY A 55 -22.12 8.34 17.52
CA GLY A 55 -20.69 8.09 17.43
C GLY A 55 -20.30 6.85 16.60
N ALA A 56 -21.22 6.21 15.89
CA ALA A 56 -20.84 5.22 14.88
C ALA A 56 -19.97 5.88 13.81
N LYS A 57 -18.96 5.17 13.37
CA LYS A 57 -18.02 5.68 12.35
C LYS A 57 -18.60 5.61 10.95
N ASP A 58 -19.42 4.58 10.68
CA ASP A 58 -20.10 4.42 9.39
C ASP A 58 -21.27 3.43 9.50
N TYR A 59 -22.00 3.25 8.39
CA TYR A 59 -23.07 2.25 8.29
C TYR A 59 -22.96 1.43 7.01
N LEU A 60 -23.43 0.18 7.04
CA LEU A 60 -23.52 -0.73 5.91
C LEU A 60 -24.97 -1.17 5.71
N GLN A 61 -25.43 -1.05 4.48
CA GLN A 61 -26.76 -1.54 4.09
C GLN A 61 -26.69 -3.01 3.70
N LYS A 62 -27.63 -3.82 4.19
CA LYS A 62 -27.79 -5.21 3.76
C LYS A 62 -28.58 -5.29 2.45
N PRO A 63 -28.24 -6.20 1.52
CA PRO A 63 -27.16 -7.18 1.59
C PRO A 63 -25.76 -6.53 1.51
N VAL A 64 -24.89 -6.92 2.42
CA VAL A 64 -23.53 -6.35 2.49
C VAL A 64 -22.68 -6.91 1.36
N HIS A 65 -22.22 -6.06 0.46
CA HIS A 65 -21.27 -6.43 -0.58
C HIS A 65 -19.87 -6.58 0.02
N GLN A 66 -19.21 -7.68 -0.30
CA GLN A 66 -17.90 -8.02 0.27
C GLN A 66 -16.85 -6.93 0.04
N GLU A 67 -16.84 -6.31 -1.12
CA GLU A 67 -15.91 -5.23 -1.47
C GLU A 67 -16.10 -3.99 -0.59
N GLN A 68 -17.35 -3.55 -0.41
CA GLN A 68 -17.69 -2.42 0.46
C GLN A 68 -17.32 -2.68 1.92
N LEU A 69 -17.58 -3.91 2.41
CA LEU A 69 -17.18 -4.29 3.77
C LEU A 69 -15.67 -4.23 3.95
N ILE A 70 -14.92 -4.79 3.00
CA ILE A 70 -13.45 -4.82 3.04
C ILE A 70 -12.88 -3.40 3.00
N GLU A 71 -13.35 -2.54 2.10
CA GLU A 71 -12.92 -1.14 2.01
C GLU A 71 -13.21 -0.39 3.32
N LEU A 72 -14.41 -0.56 3.87
CA LEU A 72 -14.81 0.12 5.09
C LEU A 72 -14.00 -0.37 6.29
N VAL A 73 -13.83 -1.68 6.45
CA VAL A 73 -12.96 -2.28 7.47
C VAL A 73 -11.52 -1.77 7.33
N HIS A 74 -10.98 -1.76 6.11
CA HIS A 74 -9.66 -1.20 5.85
C HIS A 74 -9.57 0.29 6.19
N SER A 75 -10.58 1.09 5.89
CA SER A 75 -10.59 2.52 6.22
C SER A 75 -10.64 2.78 7.73
N MET A 76 -11.35 1.94 8.50
CA MET A 76 -11.52 2.07 9.95
C MET A 76 -10.33 1.51 10.74
N LEU A 77 -9.73 0.43 10.24
CA LEU A 77 -8.51 -0.15 10.79
C LEU A 77 -7.25 0.59 10.35
N LYS A 78 -7.39 1.58 9.45
CA LYS A 78 -6.36 2.57 9.13
C LYS A 78 -6.24 3.66 10.22
N GLN A 79 -6.01 3.27 11.45
CA GLN A 79 -4.86 3.88 12.08
C GLN A 79 -3.66 3.40 11.25
N PRO A 80 -2.62 4.23 11.04
CA PRO A 80 -1.34 3.68 10.70
C PRO A 80 -1.00 2.78 11.89
N VAL A 81 -1.45 1.55 11.84
CA VAL A 81 -0.69 0.49 12.45
C VAL A 81 0.62 0.64 11.71
N ILE A 82 1.57 1.33 12.35
CA ILE A 82 2.94 0.95 12.26
C ILE A 82 2.92 -0.51 12.77
N VAL A 83 2.35 -1.39 11.97
CA VAL A 83 2.78 -2.77 11.96
C VAL A 83 4.22 -2.63 11.54
N ARG A 84 5.08 -2.50 12.55
CA ARG A 84 6.38 -3.10 12.45
C ARG A 84 6.09 -4.60 12.26
N LYS A 85 5.56 -4.95 11.10
CA LYS A 85 5.87 -6.23 10.52
C LYS A 85 7.39 -6.13 10.44
N GLU A 86 8.06 -6.78 11.38
CA GLU A 86 9.36 -7.31 11.06
C GLU A 86 9.10 -8.14 9.80
N CYS A 87 9.19 -7.48 8.64
CA CYS A 87 9.32 -8.19 7.39
C CYS A 87 10.64 -8.89 7.54
N SER A 88 10.58 -10.13 8.03
CA SER A 88 11.68 -11.05 8.02
C SER A 88 11.97 -11.26 6.54
N PHE A 89 12.95 -10.48 6.01
CA PHE A 89 13.42 -10.71 4.66
C PHE A 89 14.12 -12.06 4.66
N VAL A 90 13.67 -12.96 3.80
CA VAL A 90 14.48 -14.12 3.47
C VAL A 90 15.64 -13.61 2.62
N GLU A 91 16.85 -13.69 3.16
CA GLU A 91 18.01 -13.45 2.35
C GLU A 91 18.16 -14.60 1.34
N ARG A 92 17.96 -14.26 0.08
CA ARG A 92 18.19 -15.18 -1.02
C ARG A 92 19.69 -15.56 -1.05
N THR A 93 19.94 -16.84 -1.27
CA THR A 93 21.30 -17.43 -1.16
C THR A 93 22.07 -17.42 -2.46
N SER A 94 21.36 -17.35 -3.60
CA SER A 94 21.99 -17.32 -4.92
C SER A 94 22.88 -16.08 -5.10
N GLU A 95 23.98 -16.25 -5.83
CA GLU A 95 24.97 -15.19 -6.07
C GLU A 95 24.34 -13.96 -6.74
N ALA A 96 23.48 -14.16 -7.74
CA ALA A 96 22.80 -13.08 -8.46
C ALA A 96 21.88 -12.27 -7.53
N ALA A 97 21.11 -12.92 -6.66
CA ALA A 97 20.25 -12.25 -5.71
C ALA A 97 21.05 -11.55 -4.59
N ARG A 98 22.17 -12.13 -4.15
CA ARG A 98 23.09 -11.48 -3.20
C ARG A 98 23.69 -10.21 -3.79
N LYS A 99 24.05 -10.19 -5.08
CA LYS A 99 24.52 -8.97 -5.76
C LYS A 99 23.48 -7.87 -5.71
N SER A 100 22.20 -8.16 -6.05
CA SER A 100 21.09 -7.20 -5.98
C SER A 100 20.89 -6.67 -4.56
N ALA A 101 20.86 -7.56 -3.56
CA ALA A 101 20.70 -7.20 -2.16
C ALA A 101 21.89 -6.37 -1.63
N SER A 102 23.11 -6.70 -2.03
CA SER A 102 24.32 -5.93 -1.66
C SER A 102 24.26 -4.51 -2.24
N LEU A 103 23.86 -4.36 -3.50
CA LEU A 103 23.72 -3.06 -4.14
C LEU A 103 22.60 -2.24 -3.49
N ALA A 104 21.46 -2.87 -3.15
CA ALA A 104 20.37 -2.25 -2.42
C ALA A 104 20.82 -1.68 -1.06
N ARG A 105 21.61 -2.43 -0.29
CA ARG A 105 22.15 -1.96 1.00
C ARG A 105 23.15 -0.81 0.83
N ARG A 106 23.97 -0.85 -0.21
CA ARG A 106 24.97 0.19 -0.50
C ARG A 106 24.35 1.51 -0.91
N VAL A 107 23.25 1.48 -1.68
CA VAL A 107 22.55 2.69 -2.13
C VAL A 107 21.58 3.22 -1.06
N ALA A 108 21.21 2.41 -0.09
CA ALA A 108 20.20 2.79 0.91
C ALA A 108 20.48 4.11 1.64
N PRO A 109 21.73 4.43 2.10
CA PRO A 109 22.00 5.67 2.79
C PRO A 109 21.97 6.93 1.89
N SER A 110 21.92 6.77 0.56
CA SER A 110 21.81 7.91 -0.37
C SER A 110 20.33 8.26 -0.64
N ASP A 111 20.10 9.47 -1.15
CA ASP A 111 18.78 9.90 -1.64
C ASP A 111 18.59 9.65 -3.15
N LEU A 112 19.49 8.90 -3.79
CA LEU A 112 19.37 8.57 -5.21
C LEU A 112 18.07 7.84 -5.50
N SER A 113 17.45 8.17 -6.62
CA SER A 113 16.34 7.43 -7.19
C SER A 113 16.85 6.08 -7.70
N VAL A 114 16.12 5.01 -7.39
CA VAL A 114 16.51 3.65 -7.77
C VAL A 114 15.44 3.03 -8.64
N MET A 115 15.84 2.48 -9.79
CA MET A 115 14.95 1.70 -10.64
C MET A 115 15.30 0.21 -10.54
N ILE A 116 14.30 -0.61 -10.19
CA ILE A 116 14.45 -2.05 -10.00
C ILE A 116 13.83 -2.78 -11.17
N PHE A 117 14.67 -3.46 -11.94
CA PHE A 117 14.25 -4.29 -13.07
C PHE A 117 14.08 -5.75 -12.65
N GLY A 118 13.07 -6.42 -13.16
CA GLY A 118 12.88 -7.85 -12.92
C GLY A 118 11.50 -8.32 -13.35
N SER A 119 11.38 -9.59 -13.66
CA SER A 119 10.09 -10.20 -14.05
C SER A 119 9.04 -10.04 -12.94
N SER A 120 7.76 -10.18 -13.31
CA SER A 120 6.68 -10.20 -12.32
C SER A 120 6.93 -11.31 -11.30
N GLY A 121 6.70 -11.05 -10.01
CA GLY A 121 6.93 -11.99 -8.92
C GLY A 121 8.40 -12.23 -8.53
N SER A 122 9.38 -11.53 -9.11
CA SER A 122 10.80 -11.70 -8.76
C SER A 122 11.17 -11.16 -7.37
N GLY A 123 10.27 -10.42 -6.70
CA GLY A 123 10.53 -9.82 -5.39
C GLY A 123 11.10 -8.40 -5.46
N LYS A 124 10.77 -7.61 -6.48
CA LYS A 124 11.18 -6.21 -6.62
C LYS A 124 10.79 -5.35 -5.41
N GLU A 125 9.58 -5.54 -4.89
CA GLU A 125 9.11 -4.84 -3.69
C GLU A 125 9.97 -5.15 -2.45
N VAL A 126 10.45 -6.40 -2.31
CA VAL A 126 11.36 -6.78 -1.21
C VAL A 126 12.67 -5.98 -1.28
N ILE A 127 13.22 -5.78 -2.48
CA ILE A 127 14.42 -4.94 -2.67
C ILE A 127 14.12 -3.48 -2.33
N ALA A 128 12.95 -2.95 -2.75
CA ALA A 128 12.53 -1.58 -2.41
C ALA A 128 12.38 -1.38 -0.89
N GLN A 129 11.73 -2.31 -0.20
CA GLN A 129 11.61 -2.31 1.25
C GLN A 129 12.98 -2.43 1.95
N MET A 130 13.91 -3.23 1.39
CA MET A 130 15.28 -3.33 1.89
C MET A 130 16.01 -1.99 1.79
N ILE A 131 15.93 -1.30 0.64
CA ILE A 131 16.52 0.02 0.46
C ILE A 131 15.96 1.00 1.51
N HIS A 132 14.66 1.05 1.69
CA HIS A 132 14.04 1.92 2.69
C HIS A 132 14.52 1.59 4.11
N ARG A 133 14.55 0.32 4.50
CA ARG A 133 14.91 -0.15 5.85
C ARG A 133 16.35 0.16 6.22
N TYR A 134 17.28 0.12 5.26
CA TYR A 134 18.69 0.45 5.47
C TYR A 134 19.02 1.93 5.20
N SER A 135 18.03 2.77 4.90
CA SER A 135 18.17 4.21 4.68
C SER A 135 18.03 5.02 5.98
N ASP A 136 18.39 6.30 5.91
CA ASP A 136 18.12 7.26 6.99
C ASP A 136 16.63 7.56 7.17
N ARG A 137 15.80 7.15 6.19
CA ARG A 137 14.33 7.27 6.20
C ARG A 137 13.62 6.03 6.75
N ARG A 138 14.32 5.07 7.35
CA ARG A 138 13.77 3.77 7.82
C ARG A 138 12.60 3.87 8.80
N ASP A 139 12.57 4.95 9.61
CA ASP A 139 11.51 5.21 10.59
C ASP A 139 10.41 6.15 10.05
N LYS A 140 10.48 6.51 8.76
CA LYS A 140 9.54 7.35 8.05
C LYS A 140 8.56 6.51 7.22
N PRO A 141 7.49 7.12 6.65
CA PRO A 141 6.55 6.37 5.83
C PRO A 141 7.19 5.67 4.62
N PHE A 142 6.79 4.43 4.38
CA PHE A 142 7.01 3.72 3.12
C PHE A 142 5.65 3.51 2.45
N VAL A 143 5.43 4.18 1.33
CA VAL A 143 4.17 4.10 0.58
C VAL A 143 4.44 3.36 -0.71
N ALA A 144 3.79 2.22 -0.91
CA ALA A 144 3.87 1.43 -2.13
C ALA A 144 2.62 1.67 -3.00
N VAL A 145 2.84 1.92 -4.29
CA VAL A 145 1.79 2.20 -5.27
C VAL A 145 2.07 1.38 -6.51
N ASN A 146 1.10 0.56 -6.94
CA ASN A 146 1.16 -0.08 -8.24
C ASN A 146 0.50 0.83 -9.28
N CYS A 147 1.29 1.36 -10.22
CA CYS A 147 0.82 2.29 -11.24
C CYS A 147 -0.17 1.65 -12.22
N GLY A 148 -0.05 0.35 -12.47
CA GLY A 148 -0.96 -0.37 -13.37
C GLY A 148 -2.34 -0.65 -12.75
N SER A 149 -2.47 -0.60 -11.44
CA SER A 149 -3.73 -0.87 -10.74
C SER A 149 -4.66 0.34 -10.64
N ILE A 150 -4.15 1.55 -10.88
CA ILE A 150 -4.93 2.79 -10.77
C ILE A 150 -5.46 3.19 -12.15
N PRO A 151 -6.78 3.36 -12.32
CA PRO A 151 -7.35 3.88 -13.56
C PRO A 151 -6.71 5.21 -13.96
N ASN A 152 -6.46 5.41 -15.27
CA ASN A 152 -5.70 6.55 -15.78
C ASN A 152 -6.26 7.91 -15.35
N ASP A 153 -7.57 8.05 -15.31
CA ASP A 153 -8.31 9.27 -14.91
C ASP A 153 -8.22 9.55 -13.40
N LEU A 154 -7.89 8.56 -12.59
CA LEU A 154 -7.76 8.72 -11.15
C LEU A 154 -6.32 8.91 -10.69
N GLN A 155 -5.33 8.62 -11.54
CA GLN A 155 -3.93 8.65 -11.13
C GLN A 155 -3.51 10.01 -10.54
N ALA A 156 -3.85 11.12 -11.19
CA ALA A 156 -3.49 12.44 -10.69
C ALA A 156 -4.07 12.71 -9.28
N SER A 157 -5.33 12.33 -9.04
CA SER A 157 -5.99 12.51 -7.74
C SER A 157 -5.43 11.57 -6.67
N GLU A 158 -5.04 10.34 -7.03
CA GLU A 158 -4.39 9.40 -6.10
C GLU A 158 -2.98 9.85 -5.73
N PHE A 159 -2.19 10.33 -6.70
CA PHE A 159 -0.82 10.76 -6.45
C PHE A 159 -0.73 12.09 -5.72
N PHE A 160 -1.50 13.11 -6.15
CA PHE A 160 -1.38 14.48 -5.66
C PHE A 160 -2.47 14.90 -4.68
N GLY A 161 -3.52 14.07 -4.55
CA GLY A 161 -4.68 14.39 -3.74
C GLY A 161 -5.69 15.27 -4.49
N VAL A 162 -6.82 15.51 -3.86
CA VAL A 162 -7.92 16.29 -4.43
C VAL A 162 -8.50 17.21 -3.37
N VAL A 163 -8.90 18.42 -3.78
CA VAL A 163 -9.68 19.33 -2.93
C VAL A 163 -11.17 19.17 -3.20
N LYS A 164 -11.98 19.41 -2.19
CA LYS A 164 -13.44 19.40 -2.30
C LYS A 164 -13.90 20.29 -3.46
N GLY A 165 -14.75 19.73 -4.33
CA GLY A 165 -15.31 20.44 -5.47
C GLY A 165 -14.44 20.43 -6.73
N ALA A 166 -13.30 19.75 -6.76
CA ALA A 166 -12.42 19.69 -7.92
C ALA A 166 -13.09 19.05 -9.16
N PHE A 167 -13.99 18.11 -8.94
CA PHE A 167 -14.83 17.47 -9.98
C PHE A 167 -16.13 16.95 -9.38
N THR A 168 -17.08 16.54 -10.24
CA THR A 168 -18.34 15.95 -9.81
C THR A 168 -18.09 14.65 -9.04
N GLY A 169 -18.28 14.66 -7.70
CA GLY A 169 -17.97 13.54 -6.80
C GLY A 169 -16.83 13.81 -5.81
N ALA A 170 -16.10 14.90 -5.92
CA ALA A 170 -15.10 15.31 -4.92
C ALA A 170 -15.80 15.94 -3.69
N VAL A 171 -16.31 15.10 -2.80
CA VAL A 171 -17.15 15.51 -1.65
C VAL A 171 -16.31 16.08 -0.50
N ALA A 172 -15.04 15.66 -0.39
CA ALA A 172 -14.10 16.06 0.66
C ALA A 172 -12.67 16.15 0.13
N ASP A 173 -11.82 16.87 0.87
CA ASP A 173 -10.38 16.88 0.60
C ASP A 173 -9.80 15.49 0.87
N ARG A 174 -8.93 15.00 -0.04
CA ARG A 174 -8.23 13.73 0.11
C ARG A 174 -6.74 13.91 -0.17
N LYS A 175 -5.93 13.39 0.75
CA LYS A 175 -4.47 13.40 0.61
C LYS A 175 -4.04 12.40 -0.46
N GLY A 176 -3.05 12.81 -1.26
CA GLY A 176 -2.41 11.94 -2.24
C GLY A 176 -1.22 11.16 -1.66
N HIS A 177 -0.68 10.27 -2.51
CA HIS A 177 0.47 9.44 -2.13
C HIS A 177 1.72 10.26 -1.83
N PHE A 178 1.99 11.37 -2.54
CA PHE A 178 3.13 12.25 -2.25
C PHE A 178 3.02 12.91 -0.89
N GLU A 179 1.82 13.34 -0.49
CA GLU A 179 1.61 13.91 0.85
C GLU A 179 1.74 12.84 1.94
N THR A 180 1.25 11.62 1.68
CA THR A 180 1.33 10.51 2.63
C THR A 180 2.76 10.00 2.81
N ALA A 181 3.57 10.01 1.75
CA ALA A 181 4.95 9.58 1.76
C ALA A 181 5.94 10.65 2.22
N ASN A 182 5.47 11.87 2.51
CA ASN A 182 6.35 13.00 2.80
C ASN A 182 7.32 12.73 3.96
N GLY A 183 8.58 13.06 3.76
CA GLY A 183 9.70 12.74 4.65
C GLY A 183 10.20 11.29 4.53
N GLY A 184 9.51 10.43 3.77
CA GLY A 184 9.77 9.01 3.65
C GLY A 184 10.16 8.54 2.24
N THR A 185 9.60 7.41 1.83
CA THR A 185 9.88 6.76 0.53
C THR A 185 8.57 6.42 -0.18
N LEU A 186 8.48 6.76 -1.46
CA LEU A 186 7.41 6.36 -2.36
C LEU A 186 7.96 5.29 -3.32
N PHE A 187 7.37 4.11 -3.27
CA PHE A 187 7.69 3.01 -4.17
C PHE A 187 6.64 2.92 -5.27
N LEU A 188 7.07 3.04 -6.52
CA LEU A 188 6.26 3.01 -7.73
C LEU A 188 6.47 1.68 -8.45
N ASP A 189 5.58 0.72 -8.26
CA ASP A 189 5.64 -0.54 -9.00
C ASP A 189 4.96 -0.42 -10.36
N GLU A 190 5.45 -1.18 -11.33
CA GLU A 190 4.99 -1.18 -12.72
C GLU A 190 4.96 0.22 -13.34
N VAL A 191 6.03 1.00 -13.12
CA VAL A 191 6.10 2.39 -13.58
C VAL A 191 5.99 2.55 -15.09
N GLY A 192 6.34 1.51 -15.88
CA GLY A 192 6.18 1.49 -17.33
C GLY A 192 4.71 1.63 -17.78
N ASN A 193 3.75 1.23 -16.94
CA ASN A 193 2.32 1.36 -17.23
C ASN A 193 1.75 2.76 -16.97
N MET A 194 2.58 3.72 -16.55
CA MET A 194 2.13 5.07 -16.26
C MET A 194 1.75 5.84 -17.54
N PRO A 195 0.54 6.44 -17.65
CA PRO A 195 0.16 7.21 -18.82
C PRO A 195 1.03 8.44 -19.01
N TYR A 196 1.22 8.85 -20.27
CA TYR A 196 2.14 9.94 -20.63
C TYR A 196 1.85 11.26 -19.91
N SER A 197 0.58 11.59 -19.71
CA SER A 197 0.16 12.78 -18.95
C SER A 197 0.67 12.76 -17.50
N MET A 198 0.63 11.59 -16.87
CA MET A 198 1.10 11.41 -15.49
C MET A 198 2.63 11.44 -15.40
N GLN A 199 3.34 10.95 -16.43
CA GLN A 199 4.79 11.04 -16.51
C GLN A 199 5.29 12.50 -16.48
N ILE A 200 4.57 13.42 -17.16
CA ILE A 200 4.88 14.87 -17.15
C ILE A 200 4.75 15.44 -15.72
N LEU A 201 3.66 15.11 -15.04
CA LEU A 201 3.42 15.59 -13.67
C LEU A 201 4.45 15.02 -12.68
N LEU A 202 4.77 13.73 -12.81
CA LEU A 202 5.77 13.08 -11.97
C LEU A 202 7.15 13.72 -12.16
N LEU A 203 7.57 13.95 -13.41
CA LEU A 203 8.85 14.60 -13.70
C LEU A 203 8.95 15.97 -13.03
N ARG A 204 7.88 16.78 -13.13
CA ARG A 204 7.83 18.09 -12.50
C ARG A 204 8.04 17.99 -10.98
N VAL A 205 7.35 17.07 -10.31
CA VAL A 205 7.49 16.87 -8.85
C VAL A 205 8.91 16.42 -8.49
N LEU A 206 9.53 15.56 -9.30
CA LEU A 206 10.90 15.11 -9.07
C LEU A 206 11.93 16.24 -9.20
N GLN A 207 11.68 17.21 -10.06
CA GLN A 207 12.56 18.37 -10.33
C GLN A 207 12.35 19.50 -9.33
N GLU A 208 11.08 19.90 -9.14
CA GLU A 208 10.72 21.09 -8.36
C GLU A 208 10.50 20.77 -6.88
N LYS A 209 10.31 19.48 -6.51
CA LYS A 209 9.92 19.05 -5.15
C LYS A 209 8.61 19.68 -4.69
N GLU A 210 7.74 19.99 -5.63
CA GLU A 210 6.46 20.67 -5.42
C GLU A 210 5.37 20.06 -6.29
N PHE A 211 4.13 20.10 -5.81
CA PHE A 211 2.95 19.68 -6.56
C PHE A 211 1.70 20.46 -6.12
N ASN A 212 0.68 20.43 -6.98
CA ASN A 212 -0.63 20.97 -6.65
C ASN A 212 -1.64 19.85 -6.56
N PRO A 213 -2.47 19.78 -5.48
CA PRO A 213 -3.63 18.90 -5.45
C PRO A 213 -4.59 19.21 -6.61
N VAL A 214 -5.27 18.20 -7.10
CA VAL A 214 -6.27 18.38 -8.18
C VAL A 214 -7.36 19.35 -7.74
N GLY A 215 -7.62 20.37 -8.57
CA GLY A 215 -8.57 21.43 -8.29
C GLY A 215 -8.06 22.55 -7.36
N SER A 216 -6.75 22.59 -7.08
CA SER A 216 -6.16 23.62 -6.23
C SER A 216 -4.95 24.27 -6.90
N ASP A 217 -4.83 25.60 -6.78
CA ASP A 217 -3.63 26.34 -7.18
C ASP A 217 -2.58 26.42 -6.05
N LYS A 218 -2.89 25.84 -4.87
CA LYS A 218 -1.96 25.85 -3.73
C LYS A 218 -0.84 24.87 -3.94
N VAL A 219 0.39 25.38 -4.00
CA VAL A 219 1.61 24.56 -4.07
C VAL A 219 1.85 23.87 -2.75
N LYS A 220 2.15 22.58 -2.79
CA LYS A 220 2.63 21.79 -1.66
C LYS A 220 4.04 21.30 -1.94
N HIS A 221 4.93 21.48 -0.97
CA HIS A 221 6.29 20.93 -1.02
C HIS A 221 6.30 19.44 -0.60
N THR A 222 7.22 18.69 -1.17
CA THR A 222 7.41 17.28 -0.84
C THR A 222 8.89 16.91 -0.75
N ASP A 223 9.24 16.20 0.31
CA ASP A 223 10.55 15.56 0.49
C ASP A 223 10.34 14.04 0.49
N VAL A 224 10.34 13.45 -0.71
CA VAL A 224 10.09 12.02 -0.88
C VAL A 224 11.23 11.42 -1.69
N ARG A 225 11.81 10.33 -1.19
CA ARG A 225 12.70 9.48 -1.96
C ARG A 225 11.89 8.57 -2.87
N ILE A 226 12.26 8.48 -4.14
CA ILE A 226 11.57 7.63 -5.11
C ILE A 226 12.36 6.32 -5.33
N ILE A 227 11.64 5.20 -5.28
CA ILE A 227 12.10 3.91 -5.75
C ILE A 227 11.07 3.45 -6.77
N SER A 228 11.48 3.03 -7.95
CA SER A 228 10.59 2.55 -9.01
C SER A 228 10.92 1.11 -9.38
N ALA A 229 9.93 0.39 -9.88
CA ALA A 229 10.11 -0.97 -10.37
C ALA A 229 9.35 -1.20 -11.68
N THR A 230 9.89 -2.04 -12.53
CA THR A 230 9.28 -2.42 -13.80
C THR A 230 9.72 -3.82 -14.24
N ASN A 231 8.89 -4.47 -15.04
CA ASN A 231 9.22 -5.69 -15.77
C ASN A 231 9.45 -5.44 -17.27
N GLU A 232 9.26 -4.18 -17.72
CA GLU A 232 9.43 -3.78 -19.11
C GLU A 232 10.86 -3.38 -19.44
N ASP A 233 11.21 -3.50 -20.73
CA ASP A 233 12.42 -2.87 -21.28
C ASP A 233 12.16 -1.37 -21.47
N MET A 234 12.63 -0.58 -20.50
CA MET A 234 12.39 0.87 -20.49
C MET A 234 13.10 1.59 -21.64
N LYS A 235 14.25 1.08 -22.10
CA LYS A 235 14.95 1.68 -23.26
C LYS A 235 14.10 1.57 -24.51
N LYS A 236 13.53 0.39 -24.74
CA LYS A 236 12.59 0.16 -25.82
C LYS A 236 11.32 1.00 -25.68
N ALA A 237 10.78 1.13 -24.45
CA ALA A 237 9.62 1.99 -24.19
C ALA A 237 9.89 3.46 -24.50
N VAL A 238 11.11 3.95 -24.26
CA VAL A 238 11.56 5.30 -24.63
C VAL A 238 11.69 5.43 -26.16
N GLU A 239 12.33 4.48 -26.83
CA GLU A 239 12.46 4.47 -28.30
C GLU A 239 11.09 4.46 -29.02
N GLU A 240 10.12 3.76 -28.46
CA GLU A 240 8.74 3.69 -28.94
C GLU A 240 7.89 4.92 -28.58
N GLY A 241 8.42 5.87 -27.81
CA GLY A 241 7.72 7.09 -27.36
C GLY A 241 6.63 6.83 -26.31
N ARG A 242 6.56 5.64 -25.71
CA ARG A 242 5.61 5.28 -24.65
C ARG A 242 6.05 5.84 -23.29
N PHE A 243 7.36 6.00 -23.09
CA PHE A 243 7.93 6.55 -21.88
C PHE A 243 8.87 7.71 -22.20
N ARG A 244 8.87 8.73 -21.37
CA ARG A 244 9.72 9.92 -21.56
C ARG A 244 11.16 9.61 -21.16
N GLU A 245 12.09 10.00 -22.00
CA GLU A 245 13.51 9.80 -21.77
C GLU A 245 14.02 10.58 -20.55
N ASP A 246 13.57 11.81 -20.38
CA ASP A 246 13.94 12.68 -19.24
C ASP A 246 13.47 12.10 -17.89
N LEU A 247 12.26 11.55 -17.83
CA LEU A 247 11.75 10.88 -16.65
C LEU A 247 12.50 9.56 -16.38
N TYR A 248 12.81 8.79 -17.42
CA TYR A 248 13.58 7.55 -17.26
C TYR A 248 14.92 7.81 -16.56
N TYR A 249 15.72 8.76 -17.06
CA TYR A 249 17.00 9.09 -16.42
C TYR A 249 16.86 9.63 -15.00
N ARG A 250 15.77 10.33 -14.71
CA ARG A 250 15.51 10.83 -13.36
C ARG A 250 15.10 9.76 -12.37
N LEU A 251 14.44 8.70 -12.82
CA LEU A 251 14.05 7.54 -12.01
C LEU A 251 15.15 6.49 -11.91
N ALA A 252 15.97 6.35 -12.95
CA ALA A 252 17.04 5.35 -13.07
C ALA A 252 18.44 5.94 -12.78
N GLU A 253 18.58 6.78 -11.74
CA GLU A 253 19.92 7.25 -11.29
C GLU A 253 20.80 6.08 -10.87
N LEU A 254 20.18 5.01 -10.33
CA LEU A 254 20.81 3.71 -10.11
C LEU A 254 19.85 2.59 -10.54
N GLU A 255 20.39 1.62 -11.26
CA GLU A 255 19.65 0.43 -11.70
C GLU A 255 20.02 -0.80 -10.86
N ILE A 256 19.00 -1.55 -10.42
CA ILE A 256 19.16 -2.84 -9.75
C ILE A 256 18.38 -3.88 -10.55
N VAL A 257 19.05 -4.94 -10.98
CA VAL A 257 18.40 -6.06 -11.65
C VAL A 257 18.12 -7.17 -10.65
N GLN A 258 16.84 -7.48 -10.44
CA GLN A 258 16.42 -8.57 -9.58
C GLN A 258 16.19 -9.84 -10.40
N PRO A 259 16.99 -10.89 -10.18
CA PRO A 259 16.91 -12.10 -10.96
C PRO A 259 15.60 -12.86 -10.66
N PRO A 260 14.97 -13.49 -11.67
CA PRO A 260 13.80 -14.34 -11.47
C PRO A 260 14.19 -15.62 -10.72
N LEU A 261 13.21 -16.20 -10.01
CA LEU A 261 13.46 -17.38 -9.18
C LEU A 261 13.92 -18.60 -10.00
N LYS A 262 13.45 -18.73 -11.25
CA LYS A 262 13.85 -19.82 -12.16
C LYS A 262 15.36 -19.89 -12.42
N ASP A 263 16.05 -18.72 -12.37
CA ASP A 263 17.50 -18.61 -12.57
C ASP A 263 18.28 -18.71 -11.26
N CYS A 264 17.57 -18.88 -10.14
CA CYS A 264 18.12 -18.90 -8.77
C CYS A 264 17.57 -20.12 -8.00
N LYS A 265 17.88 -21.32 -8.50
CA LYS A 265 17.31 -22.56 -7.95
C LYS A 265 17.62 -22.76 -6.47
N ASP A 266 18.81 -22.34 -6.02
CA ASP A 266 19.23 -22.42 -4.62
C ASP A 266 18.33 -21.63 -3.65
N ASP A 267 17.57 -20.67 -4.15
CA ASP A 267 16.66 -19.86 -3.35
C ASP A 267 15.28 -20.50 -3.17
N ILE A 268 14.91 -21.52 -3.99
CA ILE A 268 13.56 -22.08 -4.03
C ILE A 268 13.20 -22.68 -2.67
N LEU A 269 14.03 -23.58 -2.16
CA LEU A 269 13.74 -24.27 -0.90
C LEU A 269 13.76 -23.35 0.32
N PRO A 270 14.73 -22.43 0.49
CA PRO A 270 14.71 -21.43 1.57
C PRO A 270 13.46 -20.55 1.55
N LEU A 271 13.02 -20.10 0.36
CA LEU A 271 11.81 -19.31 0.21
C LEU A 271 10.55 -20.12 0.54
N ALA A 272 10.46 -21.37 0.04
CA ALA A 272 9.33 -22.25 0.32
C ALA A 272 9.18 -22.51 1.84
N GLU A 273 10.30 -22.80 2.53
CA GLU A 273 10.32 -22.99 3.98
C GLU A 273 9.92 -21.74 4.76
N PHE A 274 10.35 -20.56 4.30
CA PHE A 274 9.95 -19.31 4.91
C PHE A 274 8.44 -19.09 4.79
N PHE A 275 7.88 -19.16 3.59
CA PHE A 275 6.44 -18.97 3.39
C PHE A 275 5.62 -20.03 4.10
N ARG A 276 6.10 -21.28 4.14
CA ARG A 276 5.46 -22.33 4.92
C ARG A 276 5.35 -21.93 6.40
N ARG A 277 6.43 -21.46 7.02
CA ARG A 277 6.45 -21.05 8.43
C ARG A 277 5.53 -19.84 8.65
N GLU A 278 5.63 -18.81 7.81
CA GLU A 278 4.81 -17.60 7.92
C GLU A 278 3.31 -17.95 7.85
N HIS A 279 2.92 -18.75 6.86
CA HIS A 279 1.52 -19.13 6.68
C HIS A 279 1.02 -20.08 7.76
N SER A 280 1.83 -21.06 8.18
CA SER A 280 1.46 -21.97 9.29
C SER A 280 1.16 -21.21 10.58
N CYS A 281 1.96 -20.17 10.89
CA CYS A 281 1.70 -19.29 12.03
C CYS A 281 0.38 -18.52 11.88
N ARG A 282 0.09 -17.99 10.67
CA ARG A 282 -1.15 -17.21 10.42
C ARG A 282 -2.41 -18.02 10.51
N ILE A 283 -2.42 -19.24 9.94
CA ILE A 283 -3.60 -20.14 9.95
C ILE A 283 -3.65 -21.06 11.16
N ARG A 284 -2.67 -20.97 12.07
CA ARG A 284 -2.53 -21.79 13.28
C ARG A 284 -2.58 -23.30 13.00
N VAL A 285 -2.08 -23.75 11.86
CA VAL A 285 -1.96 -25.16 11.50
C VAL A 285 -0.54 -25.62 11.74
N LYS A 286 -0.39 -26.73 12.46
CA LYS A 286 0.90 -27.38 12.65
C LYS A 286 1.28 -28.10 11.36
N ASN A 287 2.37 -27.68 10.72
CA ASN A 287 2.88 -28.25 9.48
C ASN A 287 4.29 -28.82 9.75
N GLU A 288 4.50 -30.09 9.41
CA GLU A 288 5.74 -30.83 9.71
C GLU A 288 6.89 -30.56 8.73
N GLY A 289 6.62 -29.79 7.66
CA GLY A 289 7.64 -29.45 6.65
C GLY A 289 7.40 -30.14 5.31
N PHE A 290 8.42 -30.09 4.45
CA PHE A 290 8.42 -30.77 3.16
C PHE A 290 9.06 -32.15 3.30
N THR A 291 8.52 -33.16 2.61
CA THR A 291 9.16 -34.50 2.49
C THR A 291 10.46 -34.40 1.70
N GLU A 292 11.37 -35.36 1.85
CA GLU A 292 12.61 -35.36 1.09
C GLU A 292 12.37 -35.46 -0.44
N GLU A 293 11.31 -36.19 -0.83
CA GLU A 293 10.87 -36.27 -2.24
C GLU A 293 10.38 -34.92 -2.79
N ALA A 294 9.75 -34.07 -1.95
CA ALA A 294 9.30 -32.75 -2.35
C ALA A 294 10.43 -31.71 -2.39
N LYS A 295 11.58 -31.99 -1.75
CA LYS A 295 12.78 -31.14 -1.76
C LYS A 295 13.69 -31.43 -2.96
N ALA A 296 13.60 -32.62 -3.55
CA ALA A 296 14.37 -33.05 -4.71
C ALA A 296 13.83 -32.44 -6.00
#